data_a9bd980cacf13b648800db0ea37b1940
#
_entry.id   a9bd980cacf13b648800db0ea37b1940
#
_cell.length_a   1.000
_cell.length_b   1.000
_cell.length_c   1.000
_cell.angle_alpha   90.00
_cell.angle_beta   90.00
_cell.angle_gamma   90.00
#
_symmetry.space_group_name_H-M   'P 1'
#
loop_
_entity.id
_entity.type
_entity.pdbx_description
1 polymer ?
#
loop_
_entity_poly.entity_id
_entity_poly.type
_entity_poly.pdbx_seq_one_letter_code
_entity_poly.pdbx_strand_id
1 'polypeptide(L)'
;DGYLYIGTGLFHPLTVALSTGKRVACVDPHNAKVSEADPKPFLKQRYAAISVAKDAKRWAVLFSNQIGQKRIELAERMAKALEDAGKEVIMIGSIHQSHDQLLGMGIDAAVITACPRLAIEDGPTWPMPLLTVPETQIVLGRIKPDPYPFDEFA
;
A
#
# COMPACT_ATOMS: atom_id res chain seq x y z
N ASP A 1 28.99 2.20 -2.48
CA ASP A 1 28.07 2.91 -3.37
C ASP A 1 26.67 2.89 -2.78
N GLY A 2 26.00 4.04 -2.76
CA GLY A 2 24.66 4.24 -2.21
C GLY A 2 23.99 5.46 -2.84
N TYR A 3 22.85 5.82 -2.30
CA TYR A 3 22.08 6.97 -2.76
C TYR A 3 21.97 8.02 -1.66
N LEU A 4 21.83 9.27 -2.06
CA LEU A 4 21.51 10.38 -1.20
C LEU A 4 20.13 10.91 -1.55
N TYR A 5 19.22 10.90 -0.58
CA TYR A 5 17.91 11.51 -0.68
C TYR A 5 17.88 12.81 0.11
N ILE A 6 17.49 13.90 -0.53
CA ILE A 6 17.29 15.20 0.12
C ILE A 6 15.82 15.54 0.06
N GLY A 7 15.17 15.54 1.23
CA GLY A 7 13.73 15.79 1.33
C GLY A 7 13.14 15.26 2.62
N THR A 8 11.83 15.40 2.76
CA THR A 8 11.06 14.92 3.92
C THR A 8 10.30 13.62 3.59
N GLY A 9 10.00 12.84 4.63
CA GLY A 9 9.29 11.57 4.50
C GLY A 9 10.19 10.39 4.12
N LEU A 10 9.68 9.19 4.36
CA LEU A 10 10.44 7.94 4.17
C LEU A 10 10.01 7.13 2.95
N PHE A 11 8.90 7.47 2.31
CA PHE A 11 8.37 6.69 1.19
C PHE A 11 9.38 6.52 0.04
N HIS A 12 9.88 7.65 -0.50
CA HIS A 12 10.82 7.61 -1.62
C HIS A 12 12.16 6.94 -1.30
N PRO A 13 12.84 7.27 -0.18
CA PRO A 13 14.10 6.62 0.13
C PRO A 13 13.95 5.13 0.45
N LEU A 14 12.85 4.70 1.06
CA LEU A 14 12.54 3.29 1.26
C LEU A 14 12.31 2.56 -0.07
N THR A 15 11.60 3.18 -1.00
CA THR A 15 11.40 2.62 -2.34
C THR A 15 12.75 2.40 -3.05
N VAL A 16 13.63 3.40 -3.02
CA VAL A 16 14.98 3.27 -3.60
C VAL A 16 15.81 2.19 -2.90
N ALA A 17 15.78 2.14 -1.57
CA ALA A 17 16.53 1.13 -0.82
C ALA A 17 16.05 -0.30 -1.14
N LEU A 18 14.75 -0.51 -1.24
CA LEU A 18 14.17 -1.83 -1.52
C LEU A 18 14.35 -2.25 -2.99
N SER A 19 14.17 -1.34 -3.94
CA SER A 19 14.30 -1.66 -5.36
C SER A 19 15.75 -1.90 -5.79
N THR A 20 16.72 -1.26 -5.12
CA THR A 20 18.14 -1.34 -5.50
C THR A 20 18.98 -2.24 -4.58
N GLY A 21 18.47 -2.55 -3.38
CA GLY A 21 19.25 -3.25 -2.34
C GLY A 21 20.41 -2.43 -1.77
N LYS A 22 20.49 -1.13 -2.09
CA LYS A 22 21.60 -0.25 -1.70
C LYS A 22 21.19 0.65 -0.53
N ARG A 23 22.21 1.12 0.21
CA ARG A 23 22.01 2.09 1.29
C ARG A 23 21.54 3.43 0.75
N VAL A 24 20.61 4.07 1.46
CA VAL A 24 20.09 5.40 1.13
C VAL A 24 20.23 6.29 2.35
N ALA A 25 21.13 7.26 2.25
CA ALA A 25 21.26 8.33 3.24
C ALA A 25 20.17 9.38 2.99
N CYS A 26 19.49 9.82 4.04
CA CYS A 26 18.40 10.79 4.00
C CYS A 26 18.84 12.07 4.71
N VAL A 27 18.67 13.21 4.05
CA VAL A 27 18.90 14.54 4.64
C VAL A 27 17.60 15.33 4.59
N ASP A 28 17.07 15.70 5.76
CA ASP A 28 15.93 16.59 5.85
C ASP A 28 16.42 18.05 5.82
N PRO A 29 16.08 18.82 4.77
CA PRO A 29 16.57 20.19 4.61
C PRO A 29 15.99 21.18 5.65
N HIS A 30 14.86 20.84 6.30
CA HIS A 30 14.21 21.75 7.27
C HIS A 30 14.89 21.73 8.65
N ASN A 31 15.43 20.60 9.05
CA ASN A 31 16.05 20.42 10.37
C ASN A 31 17.50 19.94 10.32
N ALA A 32 18.06 19.81 9.10
CA ALA A 32 19.40 19.30 8.84
C ALA A 32 19.66 17.90 9.45
N LYS A 33 18.60 17.13 9.73
CA LYS A 33 18.72 15.79 10.28
C LYS A 33 19.19 14.82 9.21
N VAL A 34 20.21 14.06 9.56
CA VAL A 34 20.74 12.97 8.72
C VAL A 34 20.29 11.64 9.30
N SER A 35 19.77 10.76 8.46
CA SER A 35 19.35 9.39 8.81
C SER A 35 19.64 8.43 7.66
N GLU A 36 19.42 7.14 7.88
CA GLU A 36 19.48 6.13 6.83
C GLU A 36 18.10 5.48 6.69
N ALA A 37 17.70 5.21 5.46
CA ALA A 37 16.47 4.48 5.19
C ALA A 37 16.66 3.01 5.54
N ASP A 38 16.07 2.54 6.64
CA ASP A 38 16.04 1.13 7.01
C ASP A 38 14.72 0.49 6.54
N PRO A 39 14.75 -0.42 5.55
CA PRO A 39 13.54 -1.07 5.06
C PRO A 39 12.97 -2.15 5.99
N LYS A 40 13.72 -2.63 6.99
CA LYS A 40 13.29 -3.75 7.84
C LYS A 40 12.01 -3.49 8.63
N PRO A 41 11.88 -2.36 9.36
CA PRO A 41 10.64 -2.05 10.08
C PRO A 41 9.44 -1.92 9.13
N PHE A 42 9.64 -1.30 7.98
CA PHE A 42 8.64 -1.17 6.93
C PHE A 42 8.18 -2.55 6.43
N LEU A 43 9.10 -3.42 6.01
CA LEU A 43 8.77 -4.76 5.55
C LEU A 43 8.04 -5.59 6.60
N LYS A 44 8.50 -5.53 7.86
CA LYS A 44 7.83 -6.21 8.98
C LYS A 44 6.37 -5.78 9.09
N GLN A 45 6.09 -4.48 9.01
CA GLN A 45 4.75 -3.92 9.07
C GLN A 45 3.89 -4.37 7.89
N ARG A 46 4.44 -4.29 6.66
CA ARG A 46 3.68 -4.67 5.46
C ARG A 46 3.36 -6.16 5.43
N TYR A 47 4.32 -7.02 5.77
CA TYR A 47 4.06 -8.46 5.86
C TYR A 47 3.08 -8.82 6.98
N ALA A 48 3.06 -8.08 8.09
CA ALA A 48 2.04 -8.25 9.12
C ALA A 48 0.65 -7.90 8.57
N ALA A 49 0.50 -6.78 7.87
CA ALA A 49 -0.76 -6.39 7.23
C ALA A 49 -1.23 -7.44 6.20
N ILE A 50 -0.33 -7.93 5.34
CA ILE A 50 -0.61 -9.02 4.39
C ILE A 50 -1.07 -10.28 5.13
N SER A 51 -0.41 -10.63 6.24
CA SER A 51 -0.75 -11.84 7.00
C SER A 51 -2.15 -11.75 7.61
N VAL A 52 -2.50 -10.62 8.22
CA VAL A 52 -3.85 -10.38 8.78
C VAL A 52 -4.91 -10.43 7.68
N ALA A 53 -4.63 -9.84 6.52
CA ALA A 53 -5.57 -9.77 5.41
C ALA A 53 -5.89 -11.14 4.76
N LYS A 54 -5.08 -12.18 4.98
CA LYS A 54 -5.36 -13.53 4.44
C LYS A 54 -6.68 -14.08 4.95
N ASP A 55 -7.01 -13.82 6.21
CA ASP A 55 -8.23 -14.32 6.85
C ASP A 55 -9.44 -13.42 6.60
N ALA A 56 -9.24 -12.26 5.97
CA ALA A 56 -10.31 -11.32 5.65
C ALA A 56 -11.33 -11.93 4.69
N LYS A 57 -12.62 -11.75 5.01
CA LYS A 57 -13.73 -12.23 4.21
C LYS A 57 -14.36 -11.10 3.40
N ARG A 58 -14.54 -9.94 4.02
CA ARG A 58 -15.19 -8.77 3.42
C ARG A 58 -14.15 -7.69 3.11
N TRP A 59 -14.07 -7.31 1.85
CA TRP A 59 -13.08 -6.41 1.31
C TRP A 59 -13.67 -5.13 0.75
N ALA A 60 -12.99 -4.01 0.98
CA ALA A 60 -13.23 -2.78 0.25
C ALA A 60 -12.16 -2.60 -0.84
N VAL A 61 -12.58 -2.29 -2.06
CA VAL A 61 -11.71 -1.85 -3.15
C VAL A 61 -11.86 -0.34 -3.29
N LEU A 62 -10.83 0.39 -2.89
CA LEU A 62 -10.81 1.83 -2.86
C LEU A 62 -10.18 2.39 -4.13
N PHE A 63 -10.89 3.26 -4.84
CA PHE A 63 -10.38 3.92 -6.03
C PHE A 63 -10.63 5.43 -5.98
N SER A 64 -9.77 6.18 -6.67
CA SER A 64 -9.89 7.64 -6.73
C SER A 64 -10.66 8.09 -7.97
N ASN A 65 -11.53 9.07 -7.80
CA ASN A 65 -12.15 9.83 -8.90
C ASN A 65 -11.30 11.05 -9.31
N GLN A 66 -10.17 11.26 -8.66
CA GLN A 66 -9.28 12.39 -8.95
C GLN A 66 -8.54 12.18 -10.27
N ILE A 67 -8.45 13.23 -11.07
CA ILE A 67 -7.68 13.23 -12.33
C ILE A 67 -6.21 12.87 -12.03
N GLY A 68 -5.64 11.96 -12.82
CA GLY A 68 -4.26 11.45 -12.62
C GLY A 68 -4.12 10.30 -11.63
N GLN A 69 -5.16 9.99 -10.84
CA GLN A 69 -5.18 8.83 -9.95
C GLN A 69 -6.34 7.86 -10.25
N LYS A 70 -7.02 8.07 -11.37
CA LYS A 70 -8.19 7.31 -11.76
C LYS A 70 -7.77 5.98 -12.40
N ARG A 71 -7.77 4.91 -11.58
CA ARG A 71 -7.42 3.54 -12.01
C ARG A 71 -8.64 2.62 -11.84
N ILE A 72 -9.80 3.03 -12.40
CA ILE A 72 -11.07 2.29 -12.23
C ILE A 72 -10.98 0.88 -12.78
N GLU A 73 -10.42 0.71 -13.98
CA GLU A 73 -10.25 -0.63 -14.57
C GLU A 73 -9.39 -1.56 -13.72
N LEU A 74 -8.38 -1.01 -13.02
CA LEU A 74 -7.59 -1.77 -12.07
C LEU A 74 -8.42 -2.14 -10.84
N ALA A 75 -9.25 -1.22 -10.34
CA ALA A 75 -10.17 -1.49 -9.24
C ALA A 75 -11.16 -2.60 -9.58
N GLU A 76 -11.75 -2.55 -10.77
CA GLU A 76 -12.67 -3.60 -11.27
C GLU A 76 -11.96 -4.95 -11.39
N ARG A 77 -10.74 -4.98 -11.93
CA ARG A 77 -9.93 -6.22 -11.99
C ARG A 77 -9.62 -6.78 -10.60
N MET A 78 -9.32 -5.90 -9.63
CA MET A 78 -9.04 -6.32 -8.25
C MET A 78 -10.30 -6.82 -7.56
N ALA A 79 -11.45 -6.14 -7.74
CA ALA A 79 -12.73 -6.58 -7.22
C ALA A 79 -13.08 -7.98 -7.73
N LYS A 80 -13.02 -8.16 -9.05
CA LYS A 80 -13.25 -9.48 -9.67
C LYS A 80 -12.29 -10.54 -9.14
N ALA A 81 -11.01 -10.22 -8.98
CA ALA A 81 -10.02 -11.15 -8.48
C ALA A 81 -10.28 -11.62 -7.04
N LEU A 82 -10.81 -10.74 -6.19
CA LEU A 82 -11.21 -11.05 -4.83
C LEU A 82 -12.51 -11.88 -4.81
N GLU A 83 -13.50 -11.52 -5.63
CA GLU A 83 -14.75 -12.28 -5.80
C GLU A 83 -14.50 -13.71 -6.29
N ASP A 84 -13.63 -13.87 -7.30
CA ASP A 84 -13.24 -15.18 -7.83
C ASP A 84 -12.53 -16.04 -6.74
N ALA A 85 -11.93 -15.40 -5.73
CA ALA A 85 -11.35 -16.06 -4.56
C ALA A 85 -12.36 -16.27 -3.41
N GLY A 86 -13.66 -16.03 -3.64
CA GLY A 86 -14.72 -16.26 -2.67
C GLY A 86 -14.84 -15.18 -1.59
N LYS A 87 -14.30 -13.98 -1.83
CA LYS A 87 -14.43 -12.85 -0.91
C LYS A 87 -15.67 -12.01 -1.23
N GLU A 88 -16.27 -11.43 -0.20
CA GLU A 88 -17.28 -10.38 -0.38
C GLU A 88 -16.58 -9.06 -0.71
N VAL A 89 -17.02 -8.36 -1.74
CA VAL A 89 -16.34 -7.15 -2.21
C VAL A 89 -17.31 -5.98 -2.33
N ILE A 90 -16.87 -4.81 -1.86
CA ILE A 90 -17.53 -3.54 -2.09
C ILE A 90 -16.54 -2.56 -2.73
N MET A 91 -16.94 -1.90 -3.81
CA MET A 91 -16.13 -0.87 -4.46
C MET A 91 -16.53 0.52 -3.96
N ILE A 92 -15.54 1.31 -3.56
CA ILE A 92 -15.77 2.65 -3.00
C ILE A 92 -14.90 3.66 -3.75
N GLY A 93 -15.57 4.56 -4.47
CA GLY A 93 -14.94 5.68 -5.18
C GLY A 93 -14.99 6.95 -4.37
N SER A 94 -13.85 7.62 -4.18
CA SER A 94 -13.77 8.89 -3.46
C SER A 94 -12.62 9.75 -4.00
N ILE A 95 -12.72 11.06 -3.80
CA ILE A 95 -11.62 12.00 -4.04
C ILE A 95 -10.63 11.94 -2.88
N HIS A 96 -11.13 11.84 -1.65
CA HIS A 96 -10.34 11.69 -0.43
C HIS A 96 -10.66 10.36 0.22
N GLN A 97 -9.66 9.50 0.31
CA GLN A 97 -9.80 8.20 0.94
C GLN A 97 -9.61 8.36 2.46
N SER A 98 -10.60 7.90 3.23
CA SER A 98 -10.58 7.88 4.68
C SER A 98 -11.20 6.59 5.20
N HIS A 99 -10.65 6.07 6.30
CA HIS A 99 -11.23 4.90 6.97
C HIS A 99 -12.66 5.17 7.49
N ASP A 100 -13.02 6.43 7.73
CA ASP A 100 -14.37 6.81 8.19
C ASP A 100 -15.47 6.37 7.21
N GLN A 101 -15.14 6.31 5.91
CA GLN A 101 -16.07 5.85 4.87
C GLN A 101 -16.41 4.36 5.00
N LEU A 102 -15.59 3.60 5.75
CA LEU A 102 -15.75 2.16 5.97
C LEU A 102 -16.39 1.82 7.31
N LEU A 103 -16.63 2.85 8.16
CA LEU A 103 -17.22 2.64 9.47
C LEU A 103 -18.62 1.99 9.36
N GLY A 104 -18.85 0.97 10.15
CA GLY A 104 -20.12 0.25 10.18
C GLY A 104 -20.37 -0.70 9.00
N MET A 105 -19.46 -0.78 8.01
CA MET A 105 -19.62 -1.68 6.87
C MET A 105 -19.10 -3.10 7.13
N GLY A 106 -18.47 -3.35 8.27
CA GLY A 106 -17.91 -4.67 8.61
C GLY A 106 -16.82 -5.12 7.66
N ILE A 107 -15.95 -4.19 7.21
CA ILE A 107 -14.83 -4.47 6.32
C ILE A 107 -13.68 -5.04 7.12
N ASP A 108 -13.15 -6.19 6.69
CA ASP A 108 -12.02 -6.87 7.32
C ASP A 108 -10.67 -6.43 6.74
N ALA A 109 -10.63 -6.06 5.46
CA ALA A 109 -9.44 -5.56 4.77
C ALA A 109 -9.82 -4.65 3.60
N ALA A 110 -8.91 -3.77 3.22
CA ALA A 110 -9.10 -2.90 2.07
C ALA A 110 -7.89 -2.92 1.13
N VAL A 111 -8.13 -2.76 -0.17
CA VAL A 111 -7.09 -2.53 -1.18
C VAL A 111 -7.25 -1.15 -1.79
N ILE A 112 -6.15 -0.41 -1.87
CA ILE A 112 -6.11 0.89 -2.54
C ILE A 112 -5.58 0.73 -3.96
N THR A 113 -6.37 1.13 -4.95
CA THR A 113 -5.93 1.19 -6.36
C THR A 113 -5.55 2.60 -6.80
N ALA A 114 -5.76 3.59 -5.94
CA ALA A 114 -5.29 4.96 -6.11
C ALA A 114 -3.79 5.07 -5.77
N CYS A 115 -3.37 6.07 -5.03
CA CYS A 115 -1.98 6.26 -4.66
C CYS A 115 -1.53 5.22 -3.61
N PRO A 116 -0.52 4.37 -3.89
CA PRO A 116 -0.05 3.33 -2.95
C PRO A 116 0.55 3.91 -1.67
N ARG A 117 0.99 5.18 -1.70
CA ARG A 117 1.50 5.90 -0.53
C ARG A 117 0.50 5.89 0.64
N LEU A 118 -0.81 5.93 0.35
CA LEU A 118 -1.85 5.88 1.36
C LEU A 118 -1.77 4.58 2.19
N ALA A 119 -1.60 3.43 1.54
CA ALA A 119 -1.43 2.16 2.25
C ALA A 119 -0.13 2.11 3.05
N ILE A 120 0.92 2.75 2.54
CA ILE A 120 2.27 2.68 3.10
C ILE A 120 2.45 3.64 4.28
N GLU A 121 2.04 4.90 4.14
CA GLU A 121 2.23 5.94 5.16
C GLU A 121 1.05 5.98 6.14
N ASP A 122 -0.19 5.96 5.65
CA ASP A 122 -1.38 6.11 6.47
C ASP A 122 -1.98 4.77 6.92
N GLY A 123 -1.65 3.68 6.22
CA GLY A 123 -2.15 2.34 6.54
C GLY A 123 -2.08 1.94 8.02
N PRO A 124 -1.03 2.31 8.78
CA PRO A 124 -0.97 2.06 10.22
C PRO A 124 -2.07 2.70 11.06
N THR A 125 -2.68 3.77 10.57
CA THR A 125 -3.77 4.47 11.26
C THR A 125 -5.15 3.88 10.96
N TRP A 126 -5.22 2.98 9.99
CA TRP A 126 -6.48 2.33 9.61
C TRP A 126 -6.81 1.17 10.56
N PRO A 127 -8.07 1.00 10.95
CA PRO A 127 -8.49 -0.06 11.90
C PRO A 127 -8.45 -1.46 11.28
N MET A 128 -8.29 -1.58 9.97
CA MET A 128 -8.12 -2.82 9.23
C MET A 128 -6.90 -2.72 8.30
N PRO A 129 -6.33 -3.85 7.83
CA PRO A 129 -5.27 -3.83 6.84
C PRO A 129 -5.67 -3.05 5.58
N LEU A 130 -4.90 -2.02 5.24
CA LEU A 130 -4.98 -1.32 3.96
C LEU A 130 -3.80 -1.77 3.11
N LEU A 131 -4.08 -2.46 2.01
CA LEU A 131 -3.09 -3.07 1.14
C LEU A 131 -2.97 -2.34 -0.19
N THR A 132 -1.78 -2.43 -0.78
CA THR A 132 -1.57 -2.08 -2.19
C THR A 132 -2.06 -3.21 -3.10
N VAL A 133 -2.14 -2.94 -4.40
CA VAL A 133 -2.54 -3.95 -5.40
C VAL A 133 -1.58 -5.16 -5.40
N PRO A 134 -0.25 -5.00 -5.45
CA PRO A 134 0.66 -6.14 -5.38
C PRO A 134 0.54 -6.94 -4.07
N GLU A 135 0.36 -6.27 -2.93
CA GLU A 135 0.18 -6.96 -1.66
C GLU A 135 -1.11 -7.80 -1.62
N THR A 136 -2.19 -7.29 -2.22
CA THR A 136 -3.43 -8.06 -2.36
C THR A 136 -3.22 -9.27 -3.28
N GLN A 137 -2.40 -9.17 -4.32
CA GLN A 137 -2.03 -10.30 -5.15
C GLN A 137 -1.21 -11.35 -4.39
N ILE A 138 -0.39 -10.94 -3.40
CA ILE A 138 0.27 -11.87 -2.47
C ILE A 138 -0.77 -12.61 -1.62
N VAL A 139 -1.75 -11.89 -1.06
CA VAL A 139 -2.85 -12.51 -0.28
C VAL A 139 -3.59 -13.55 -1.11
N LEU A 140 -3.83 -13.27 -2.39
CA LEU A 140 -4.48 -14.17 -3.34
C LEU A 140 -3.57 -15.31 -3.86
N GLY A 141 -2.29 -15.36 -3.44
CA GLY A 141 -1.34 -16.37 -3.88
C GLY A 141 -0.90 -16.26 -5.33
N ARG A 142 -1.13 -15.11 -5.98
CA ARG A 142 -0.81 -14.87 -7.40
C ARG A 142 0.63 -14.46 -7.64
N ILE A 143 1.26 -13.82 -6.66
CA ILE A 143 2.67 -13.43 -6.71
C ILE A 143 3.36 -13.80 -5.40
N LYS A 144 4.69 -13.92 -5.46
CA LYS A 144 5.52 -14.20 -4.28
C LYS A 144 5.73 -12.94 -3.46
N PRO A 145 5.88 -13.06 -2.12
CA PRO A 145 6.12 -11.91 -1.25
C PRO A 145 7.56 -11.38 -1.33
N ASP A 146 8.50 -12.17 -1.81
CA ASP A 146 9.91 -11.82 -1.90
C ASP A 146 10.42 -11.99 -3.35
N PRO A 147 11.09 -10.96 -3.92
CA PRO A 147 11.28 -9.61 -3.39
C PRO A 147 9.95 -8.85 -3.18
N TYR A 148 9.92 -7.92 -2.19
CA TYR A 148 8.72 -7.14 -1.90
C TYR A 148 8.30 -6.30 -3.13
N PRO A 149 7.08 -6.51 -3.65
CA PRO A 149 6.65 -5.82 -4.86
C PRO A 149 6.10 -4.43 -4.54
N PHE A 150 6.59 -3.42 -5.23
CA PHE A 150 5.99 -2.09 -5.20
C PHE A 150 4.85 -1.96 -6.21
N ASP A 151 3.87 -1.10 -5.90
CA ASP A 151 2.85 -0.65 -6.86
C ASP A 151 3.45 0.51 -7.64
N GLU A 152 3.91 0.24 -8.84
CA GLU A 152 4.42 1.24 -9.77
C GLU A 152 3.27 1.80 -10.59
N PHE A 153 3.17 3.14 -10.64
CA PHE A 153 2.29 3.80 -11.58
C PHE A 153 2.90 3.63 -12.99
N ALA A 154 2.38 2.68 -13.73
CA ALA A 154 2.65 2.53 -15.16
C ALA A 154 1.50 3.09 -15.97
#